data_a0e1c9a1d09efd3600a92879aa04254e
#
_entry.id   a0e1c9a1d09efd3600a92879aa04254e
#
_cell.length_a   1.000
_cell.length_b   1.000
_cell.length_c   1.000
_cell.angle_alpha   90.00
_cell.angle_beta   90.00
_cell.angle_gamma   90.00
#
_symmetry.space_group_name_H-M   'P 1'
#
loop_
_entity.id
_entity.type
_entity.pdbx_description
1 polymer ?
#
loop_
_entity_poly.entity_id
_entity_poly.type
_entity_poly.pdbx_seq_one_letter_code
_entity_poly.pdbx_strand_id
1 'polypeptide(L)'
;MAKRVYAPDCHIIVESGLMDCSPVEVPRSVGDLRFMAHCGCIWPNVRFVGFEINEYLHKANRLIAFIGGAQIDPYGNVNSTSIGDYHHPKTRFTGSGGANGIATYSNTIIMMQHEKRRFMNKIDYVTSPGWIDGPGGRERLGLPGDVGPQLVVTDKGILKFDEKTKRMYLAAYYPTSSPEDVLENTGFDLDVSKAVELEAPDPAVIKLIREEIDPGQAFIQVPTEAK
;
A
#
# COMPACT_ATOMS: atom_id res chain seq x y z
N MET A 1 7.99 12.70 5.08
CA MET A 1 8.03 13.22 3.68
C MET A 1 6.73 13.88 3.28
N ALA A 2 5.62 13.16 3.09
CA ALA A 2 4.39 13.75 2.57
C ALA A 2 3.98 15.04 3.30
N LYS A 3 3.82 14.99 4.62
CA LYS A 3 3.43 16.16 5.43
C LYS A 3 4.47 17.28 5.46
N ARG A 4 5.77 16.99 5.32
CA ARG A 4 6.83 18.02 5.36
C ARG A 4 7.06 18.75 4.04
N VAL A 5 6.74 18.11 2.92
CA VAL A 5 7.12 18.60 1.58
C VAL A 5 5.92 18.82 0.67
N TYR A 6 5.03 17.84 0.57
CA TYR A 6 4.00 17.82 -0.47
C TYR A 6 2.58 18.13 0.02
N ALA A 7 2.26 17.82 1.27
CA ALA A 7 0.93 17.96 1.82
C ALA A 7 1.00 18.38 3.30
N PRO A 8 1.42 19.60 3.62
CA PRO A 8 1.62 20.06 4.99
C PRO A 8 0.33 20.05 5.82
N ASP A 9 -0.80 20.22 5.18
CA ASP A 9 -2.12 20.25 5.84
C ASP A 9 -2.77 18.87 5.97
N CYS A 10 -2.11 17.79 5.52
CA CYS A 10 -2.67 16.45 5.67
C CYS A 10 -2.62 15.98 7.12
N HIS A 11 -3.66 15.28 7.54
CA HIS A 11 -3.67 14.53 8.79
C HIS A 11 -3.09 13.14 8.58
N ILE A 12 -2.18 12.73 9.45
CA ILE A 12 -1.60 11.38 9.43
C ILE A 12 -2.31 10.54 10.48
N ILE A 13 -2.82 9.40 10.05
CA ILE A 13 -3.51 8.45 10.88
C ILE A 13 -2.73 7.13 10.86
N VAL A 14 -2.42 6.62 12.04
CA VAL A 14 -1.76 5.33 12.20
C VAL A 14 -2.81 4.28 12.57
N GLU A 15 -2.73 3.11 12.00
CA GLU A 15 -3.69 2.01 12.21
C GLU A 15 -3.98 1.72 13.70
N SER A 16 -3.02 1.94 14.57
CA SER A 16 -3.16 1.79 16.02
C SER A 16 -4.10 2.81 16.69
N GLY A 17 -4.71 3.73 15.92
CA GLY A 17 -5.64 4.76 16.41
C GLY A 17 -4.98 6.08 16.79
N LEU A 18 -3.72 6.27 16.43
CA LEU A 18 -2.97 7.50 16.70
C LEU A 18 -3.14 8.48 15.55
N MET A 19 -3.36 9.75 15.85
CA MET A 19 -3.51 10.80 14.85
C MET A 19 -2.45 11.88 15.02
N ASP A 20 -1.99 12.42 13.89
CA ASP A 20 -1.02 13.52 13.81
C ASP A 20 0.23 13.30 14.65
N CYS A 21 0.79 12.10 14.54
CA CYS A 21 2.03 11.76 15.21
C CYS A 21 3.20 12.56 14.63
N SER A 22 4.01 13.12 15.52
CA SER A 22 5.24 13.85 15.18
C SER A 22 6.41 13.34 16.03
N PRO A 23 6.83 12.08 15.85
CA PRO A 23 7.88 11.48 16.65
C PRO A 23 9.22 12.18 16.42
N VAL A 24 10.01 12.33 17.49
CA VAL A 24 11.35 12.93 17.44
C VAL A 24 12.35 11.98 16.78
N GLU A 25 12.16 10.67 17.00
CA GLU A 25 12.96 9.61 16.40
C GLU A 25 12.10 8.77 15.47
N VAL A 26 12.74 8.15 14.47
CA VAL A 26 12.07 7.30 13.48
C VAL A 26 11.46 6.07 14.18
N PRO A 27 10.13 5.92 14.20
CA PRO A 27 9.48 4.74 14.78
C PRO A 27 9.71 3.51 13.90
N ARG A 28 9.90 2.35 14.50
CA ARG A 28 10.21 1.11 13.76
C ARG A 28 8.98 0.28 13.39
N SER A 29 7.83 0.57 13.97
CA SER A 29 6.58 -0.13 13.68
C SER A 29 5.38 0.75 14.02
N VAL A 30 4.18 0.35 13.59
CA VAL A 30 2.90 1.02 13.92
C VAL A 30 2.55 0.95 15.41
N GLY A 31 3.13 0.01 16.15
CA GLY A 31 2.98 -0.14 17.61
C GLY A 31 4.11 0.49 18.45
N ASP A 32 4.99 1.26 17.82
CA ASP A 32 6.12 1.87 18.53
C ASP A 32 5.65 2.98 19.48
N LEU A 33 6.07 2.91 20.73
CA LEU A 33 5.69 3.86 21.78
C LEU A 33 6.09 5.32 21.46
N ARG A 34 7.07 5.52 20.58
CA ARG A 34 7.48 6.84 20.12
C ARG A 34 6.37 7.58 19.37
N PHE A 35 5.47 6.85 18.70
CA PHE A 35 4.26 7.45 18.14
C PHE A 35 3.31 7.94 19.22
N MET A 36 3.11 7.16 20.29
CA MET A 36 2.17 7.50 21.38
C MET A 36 2.61 8.73 22.15
N ALA A 37 3.92 8.90 22.36
CA ALA A 37 4.48 10.02 23.09
C ALA A 37 4.30 11.38 22.38
N HIS A 38 4.09 11.38 21.08
CA HIS A 38 4.04 12.59 20.24
C HIS A 38 2.88 12.57 19.24
N CYS A 39 1.69 12.19 19.67
CA CYS A 39 0.49 12.23 18.84
C CYS A 39 -0.48 13.32 19.29
N GLY A 40 -1.26 13.83 18.35
CA GLY A 40 -2.29 14.84 18.62
C GLY A 40 -3.49 14.27 19.39
N CYS A 41 -3.89 13.04 19.07
CA CYS A 41 -4.89 12.30 19.84
C CYS A 41 -4.74 10.79 19.69
N ILE A 42 -5.37 10.04 20.58
CA ILE A 42 -5.42 8.58 20.59
C ILE A 42 -6.88 8.13 20.57
N TRP A 43 -7.22 7.30 19.61
CA TRP A 43 -8.55 6.70 19.51
C TRP A 43 -8.47 5.19 19.76
N PRO A 44 -9.46 4.58 20.43
CA PRO A 44 -9.49 3.12 20.53
C PRO A 44 -9.49 2.48 19.16
N ASN A 45 -8.57 1.57 18.90
CA ASN A 45 -8.37 0.95 17.59
C ASN A 45 -9.66 0.32 17.02
N VAL A 46 -10.41 -0.41 17.84
CA VAL A 46 -11.68 -1.03 17.42
C VAL A 46 -12.70 0.02 16.93
N ARG A 47 -12.79 1.13 17.63
CA ARG A 47 -13.68 2.23 17.23
C ARG A 47 -13.20 2.88 15.93
N PHE A 48 -11.93 3.18 15.86
CA PHE A 48 -11.33 3.87 14.72
C PHE A 48 -11.45 3.05 13.42
N VAL A 49 -10.98 1.79 13.42
CA VAL A 49 -11.01 0.93 12.22
C VAL A 49 -12.44 0.44 11.89
N GLY A 50 -13.26 0.21 12.92
CA GLY A 50 -14.60 -0.35 12.74
C GLY A 50 -15.70 0.67 12.39
N PHE A 51 -15.62 1.88 12.92
CA PHE A 51 -16.69 2.87 12.79
C PHE A 51 -16.27 4.17 12.10
N GLU A 52 -15.17 4.77 12.53
CA GLU A 52 -14.84 6.14 12.09
C GLU A 52 -14.37 6.16 10.63
N ILE A 53 -13.58 5.15 10.20
CA ILE A 53 -13.20 5.03 8.78
C ILE A 53 -14.44 4.82 7.93
N ASN A 54 -15.36 3.95 8.39
CA ASN A 54 -16.55 3.60 7.64
C ASN A 54 -17.56 4.76 7.57
N GLU A 55 -17.90 5.38 8.70
CA GLU A 55 -19.01 6.32 8.75
C GLU A 55 -18.65 7.75 8.30
N TYR A 56 -17.45 8.22 8.61
CA TYR A 56 -17.08 9.61 8.41
C TYR A 56 -16.08 9.81 7.27
N LEU A 57 -14.98 9.06 7.27
CA LEU A 57 -13.89 9.30 6.33
C LEU A 57 -14.20 8.76 4.95
N HIS A 58 -14.88 7.61 4.86
CA HIS A 58 -15.35 7.06 3.60
C HIS A 58 -16.33 8.02 2.90
N LYS A 59 -17.36 8.48 3.59
CA LYS A 59 -18.38 9.42 3.03
C LYS A 59 -17.77 10.75 2.57
N ALA A 60 -16.67 11.16 3.19
CA ALA A 60 -15.95 12.36 2.77
C ALA A 60 -15.03 12.13 1.56
N ASN A 61 -14.79 10.88 1.16
CA ASN A 61 -13.85 10.44 0.11
C ASN A 61 -12.45 11.10 0.23
N ARG A 62 -11.98 11.27 1.45
CA ARG A 62 -10.73 11.97 1.76
C ARG A 62 -9.65 11.06 2.35
N LEU A 63 -9.97 9.79 2.55
CA LEU A 63 -9.03 8.84 3.13
C LEU A 63 -8.24 8.12 2.04
N ILE A 64 -6.93 8.31 2.10
CA ILE A 64 -5.96 7.53 1.33
C ILE A 64 -5.17 6.69 2.32
N ALA A 65 -5.18 5.38 2.13
CA ALA A 65 -4.52 4.46 3.04
C ALA A 65 -3.44 3.64 2.33
N PHE A 66 -2.40 3.30 3.06
CA PHE A 66 -1.29 2.48 2.57
C PHE A 66 -1.38 1.09 3.18
N ILE A 67 -1.35 0.07 2.33
CA ILE A 67 -1.34 -1.33 2.74
C ILE A 67 -0.25 -2.10 2.01
N GLY A 68 0.20 -3.19 2.59
CA GLY A 68 1.13 -4.13 1.96
C GLY A 68 0.60 -5.55 2.00
N GLY A 69 1.31 -6.49 1.37
CA GLY A 69 0.94 -7.89 1.38
C GLY A 69 2.01 -8.82 0.83
N ALA A 70 1.71 -10.11 0.87
CA ALA A 70 2.58 -11.16 0.34
C ALA A 70 2.26 -11.53 -1.11
N GLN A 71 0.98 -11.43 -1.50
CA GLN A 71 0.51 -11.68 -2.86
C GLN A 71 -0.51 -10.63 -3.27
N ILE A 72 -0.58 -10.34 -4.56
CA ILE A 72 -1.57 -9.45 -5.18
C ILE A 72 -2.02 -10.06 -6.52
N ASP A 73 -3.30 -9.89 -6.85
CA ASP A 73 -3.87 -10.32 -8.13
C ASP A 73 -4.12 -9.14 -9.10
N PRO A 74 -4.56 -9.39 -10.37
CA PRO A 74 -4.81 -8.34 -11.35
C PRO A 74 -5.84 -7.28 -10.94
N TYR A 75 -6.66 -7.56 -9.95
CA TYR A 75 -7.71 -6.66 -9.44
C TYR A 75 -7.33 -5.96 -8.14
N GLY A 76 -6.08 -6.14 -7.68
CA GLY A 76 -5.59 -5.51 -6.46
C GLY A 76 -6.13 -6.14 -5.18
N ASN A 77 -6.64 -7.37 -5.24
CA ASN A 77 -6.91 -8.14 -4.03
C ASN A 77 -5.57 -8.54 -3.41
N VAL A 78 -5.43 -8.37 -2.10
CA VAL A 78 -4.16 -8.59 -1.40
C VAL A 78 -4.28 -9.72 -0.40
N ASN A 79 -3.27 -10.58 -0.40
CA ASN A 79 -3.10 -11.64 0.60
C ASN A 79 -1.98 -11.30 1.58
N SER A 80 -2.33 -11.26 2.85
CA SER A 80 -1.39 -11.19 3.98
C SER A 80 -1.72 -12.23 5.07
N THR A 81 -2.45 -13.29 4.70
CA THR A 81 -2.92 -14.33 5.64
C THR A 81 -2.14 -15.62 5.52
N SER A 82 -2.07 -16.23 4.33
CA SER A 82 -1.41 -17.53 4.18
C SER A 82 -1.01 -17.81 2.73
N ILE A 83 0.02 -18.60 2.54
CA ILE A 83 0.40 -19.21 1.27
C ILE A 83 0.00 -20.68 1.27
N GLY A 84 -0.64 -21.13 0.19
CA GLY A 84 -1.18 -22.48 0.06
C GLY A 84 -2.58 -22.60 0.69
N ASP A 85 -2.97 -23.83 1.01
CA ASP A 85 -4.26 -24.13 1.63
C ASP A 85 -4.43 -23.40 2.97
N TYR A 86 -5.62 -22.82 3.20
CA TYR A 86 -5.87 -22.02 4.40
C TYR A 86 -5.77 -22.84 5.70
N HIS A 87 -6.22 -24.09 5.68
CA HIS A 87 -6.22 -24.96 6.86
C HIS A 87 -4.87 -25.64 7.07
N HIS A 88 -4.10 -25.87 5.99
CA HIS A 88 -2.76 -26.47 5.99
C HIS A 88 -1.77 -25.59 5.23
N PRO A 89 -1.51 -24.37 5.71
CA PRO A 89 -0.71 -23.41 4.95
C PRO A 89 0.77 -23.77 4.93
N LYS A 90 1.39 -23.58 3.77
CA LYS A 90 2.86 -23.63 3.62
C LYS A 90 3.53 -22.51 4.42
N THR A 91 2.88 -21.35 4.47
CA THR A 91 3.32 -20.20 5.26
C THR A 91 2.10 -19.49 5.84
N ARG A 92 2.13 -19.21 7.15
CA ARG A 92 1.13 -18.38 7.83
C ARG A 92 1.73 -17.03 8.15
N PHE A 93 1.01 -15.95 7.79
CA PHE A 93 1.33 -14.58 8.15
C PHE A 93 0.49 -14.10 9.34
N THR A 94 0.71 -12.86 9.75
CA THR A 94 0.02 -12.24 10.89
C THR A 94 -1.46 -11.96 10.63
N GLY A 95 -1.91 -12.00 9.38
CA GLY A 95 -3.29 -11.72 8.98
C GLY A 95 -3.51 -10.25 8.60
N SER A 96 -4.74 -9.78 8.69
CA SER A 96 -5.12 -8.47 8.20
C SER A 96 -4.72 -7.31 9.12
N GLY A 97 -4.70 -7.51 10.45
CA GLY A 97 -4.82 -6.34 11.31
C GLY A 97 -6.02 -5.49 10.88
N GLY A 98 -5.83 -4.19 10.73
CA GLY A 98 -6.83 -3.26 10.19
C GLY A 98 -6.93 -3.23 8.66
N ALA A 99 -6.01 -3.89 7.93
CA ALA A 99 -5.92 -3.76 6.47
C ALA A 99 -7.18 -4.22 5.72
N ASN A 100 -7.93 -5.19 6.24
CA ASN A 100 -9.21 -5.60 5.66
C ASN A 100 -10.24 -4.46 5.70
N GLY A 101 -10.48 -3.87 6.87
CA GLY A 101 -11.41 -2.74 7.03
C GLY A 101 -10.94 -1.50 6.24
N ILE A 102 -9.65 -1.21 6.27
CA ILE A 102 -9.03 -0.13 5.49
C ILE A 102 -9.29 -0.33 3.99
N ALA A 103 -9.01 -1.51 3.44
CA ALA A 103 -9.25 -1.81 2.03
C ALA A 103 -10.74 -1.85 1.65
N THR A 104 -11.60 -2.12 2.61
CA THR A 104 -13.06 -2.10 2.41
C THR A 104 -13.58 -0.69 2.22
N TYR A 105 -13.12 0.29 3.02
CA TYR A 105 -13.74 1.61 3.15
C TYR A 105 -12.88 2.78 2.70
N SER A 106 -11.70 2.55 2.12
CA SER A 106 -10.83 3.64 1.69
C SER A 106 -10.22 3.42 0.32
N ASN A 107 -9.77 4.53 -0.28
CA ASN A 107 -8.87 4.47 -1.42
C ASN A 107 -7.49 4.02 -0.95
N THR A 108 -6.98 2.94 -1.52
CA THR A 108 -5.73 2.35 -1.08
C THR A 108 -4.60 2.49 -2.10
N ILE A 109 -3.41 2.72 -1.57
CA ILE A 109 -2.13 2.58 -2.27
C ILE A 109 -1.47 1.32 -1.72
N ILE A 110 -1.25 0.35 -2.58
CA ILE A 110 -0.64 -0.93 -2.22
C ILE A 110 0.86 -0.81 -2.45
N MET A 111 1.67 -1.12 -1.44
CA MET A 111 3.14 -1.03 -1.51
C MET A 111 3.74 -2.41 -1.31
N MET A 112 4.54 -2.89 -2.29
CA MET A 112 5.19 -4.20 -2.19
C MET A 112 6.34 -4.34 -3.19
N GLN A 113 7.23 -5.30 -2.95
CA GLN A 113 8.27 -5.65 -3.91
C GLN A 113 7.66 -6.33 -5.14
N HIS A 114 8.17 -6.00 -6.33
CA HIS A 114 7.71 -6.55 -7.60
C HIS A 114 8.41 -7.86 -7.91
N GLU A 115 7.84 -8.95 -7.47
CA GLU A 115 8.35 -10.30 -7.66
C GLU A 115 7.25 -11.21 -8.22
N LYS A 116 7.58 -12.08 -9.16
CA LYS A 116 6.63 -13.00 -9.81
C LYS A 116 5.82 -13.86 -8.84
N ARG A 117 6.43 -14.24 -7.72
CA ARG A 117 5.76 -15.01 -6.66
C ARG A 117 4.72 -14.19 -5.87
N ARG A 118 4.77 -12.85 -5.99
CA ARG A 118 3.83 -11.94 -5.33
C ARG A 118 2.72 -11.48 -6.28
N PHE A 119 3.05 -11.22 -7.54
CA PHE A 119 2.12 -10.79 -8.58
C PHE A 119 1.54 -12.00 -9.29
N MET A 120 0.43 -12.53 -8.78
CA MET A 120 -0.16 -13.81 -9.20
C MET A 120 -1.50 -13.61 -9.88
N ASN A 121 -1.82 -14.41 -10.89
CA ASN A 121 -3.14 -14.36 -11.53
C ASN A 121 -4.28 -14.73 -10.56
N LYS A 122 -3.97 -15.56 -9.57
CA LYS A 122 -4.88 -15.93 -8.48
C LYS A 122 -4.08 -16.06 -7.19
N ILE A 123 -4.47 -15.33 -6.18
CA ILE A 123 -3.87 -15.37 -4.85
C ILE A 123 -4.50 -16.49 -4.00
N ASP A 124 -3.76 -17.00 -3.03
CA ASP A 124 -4.19 -18.14 -2.22
C ASP A 124 -5.29 -17.77 -1.21
N TYR A 125 -5.33 -16.50 -0.78
CA TYR A 125 -6.34 -16.00 0.15
C TYR A 125 -6.56 -14.49 -0.07
N VAL A 126 -7.80 -14.03 -0.01
CA VAL A 126 -8.11 -12.59 -0.06
C VAL A 126 -8.22 -12.06 1.37
N THR A 127 -7.17 -11.37 1.82
CA THR A 127 -7.17 -10.71 3.12
C THR A 127 -7.79 -9.32 3.03
N SER A 128 -7.36 -8.54 2.04
CA SER A 128 -7.82 -7.18 1.80
C SER A 128 -8.45 -7.10 0.41
N PRO A 129 -9.74 -6.73 0.32
CA PRO A 129 -10.45 -6.72 -0.96
C PRO A 129 -9.96 -5.58 -1.86
N GLY A 130 -9.64 -5.92 -3.11
CA GLY A 130 -9.44 -4.98 -4.21
C GLY A 130 -10.73 -4.74 -4.98
N TRP A 131 -10.65 -4.77 -6.30
CA TRP A 131 -11.81 -4.73 -7.22
C TRP A 131 -12.48 -6.10 -7.40
N ILE A 132 -12.10 -7.10 -6.61
CA ILE A 132 -12.61 -8.48 -6.55
C ILE A 132 -12.33 -9.22 -7.87
N ASP A 133 -13.25 -9.22 -8.79
CA ASP A 133 -13.19 -9.87 -10.11
C ASP A 133 -13.52 -8.90 -11.26
N GLY A 134 -13.53 -7.60 -10.96
CA GLY A 134 -13.77 -6.54 -11.93
C GLY A 134 -14.98 -5.66 -11.63
N PRO A 135 -15.58 -5.07 -12.67
CA PRO A 135 -16.68 -4.13 -12.52
C PRO A 135 -17.88 -4.72 -11.76
N GLY A 136 -18.36 -3.99 -10.76
CA GLY A 136 -19.47 -4.44 -9.90
C GLY A 136 -19.10 -5.55 -8.92
N GLY A 137 -17.84 -5.98 -8.87
CA GLY A 137 -17.39 -7.05 -8.00
C GLY A 137 -17.54 -6.71 -6.52
N ARG A 138 -17.20 -5.50 -6.16
CA ARG A 138 -17.35 -5.02 -4.77
C ARG A 138 -18.80 -4.95 -4.35
N GLU A 139 -19.66 -4.36 -5.17
CA GLU A 139 -21.09 -4.18 -4.89
C GLU A 139 -21.81 -5.53 -4.74
N ARG A 140 -21.44 -6.53 -5.53
CA ARG A 140 -21.99 -7.91 -5.40
C ARG A 140 -21.70 -8.54 -4.04
N LEU A 141 -20.62 -8.12 -3.39
CA LEU A 141 -20.24 -8.58 -2.04
C LEU A 141 -20.73 -7.63 -0.93
N GLY A 142 -21.52 -6.61 -1.26
CA GLY A 142 -21.99 -5.62 -0.30
C GLY A 142 -20.92 -4.63 0.17
N LEU A 143 -19.81 -4.51 -0.59
CA LEU A 143 -18.75 -3.55 -0.32
C LEU A 143 -19.01 -2.23 -1.06
N PRO A 144 -18.54 -1.08 -0.55
CA PRO A 144 -18.61 0.19 -1.28
C PRO A 144 -17.90 0.09 -2.63
N GLY A 145 -18.58 0.51 -3.70
CA GLY A 145 -18.06 0.47 -5.07
C GLY A 145 -17.31 1.73 -5.51
N ASP A 146 -17.42 2.80 -4.74
CA ASP A 146 -16.85 4.12 -4.99
C ASP A 146 -15.43 4.30 -4.44
N VAL A 147 -14.93 3.33 -3.67
CA VAL A 147 -13.55 3.27 -3.15
C VAL A 147 -12.90 1.93 -3.48
N GLY A 148 -11.57 1.90 -3.46
CA GLY A 148 -10.78 0.69 -3.73
C GLY A 148 -9.32 1.02 -4.03
N PRO A 149 -8.53 0.04 -4.51
CA PRO A 149 -7.14 0.27 -4.84
C PRO A 149 -7.00 1.25 -6.01
N GLN A 150 -6.18 2.28 -5.80
CA GLN A 150 -5.90 3.31 -6.79
C GLN A 150 -4.55 3.08 -7.47
N LEU A 151 -3.56 2.70 -6.67
CA LEU A 151 -2.18 2.50 -7.11
C LEU A 151 -1.59 1.25 -6.49
N VAL A 152 -0.66 0.63 -7.23
CA VAL A 152 0.31 -0.31 -6.68
C VAL A 152 1.69 0.29 -6.93
N VAL A 153 2.42 0.58 -5.86
CA VAL A 153 3.77 1.14 -5.90
C VAL A 153 4.76 0.05 -5.54
N THR A 154 5.72 -0.18 -6.43
CA THR A 154 6.73 -1.24 -6.26
C THR A 154 8.14 -0.65 -6.34
N ASP A 155 9.13 -1.49 -6.23
CA ASP A 155 10.54 -1.14 -6.50
C ASP A 155 10.87 -1.04 -8.00
N LYS A 156 9.95 -1.44 -8.90
CA LYS A 156 10.14 -1.39 -10.36
C LYS A 156 9.31 -0.30 -11.03
N GLY A 157 8.17 0.09 -10.46
CA GLY A 157 7.29 1.07 -11.08
C GLY A 157 5.96 1.25 -10.34
N ILE A 158 5.07 1.96 -11.02
CA ILE A 158 3.73 2.31 -10.53
C ILE A 158 2.69 1.70 -11.46
N LEU A 159 1.80 0.89 -10.90
CA LEU A 159 0.66 0.33 -11.60
C LEU A 159 -0.61 1.05 -11.17
N LYS A 160 -1.55 1.18 -12.12
CA LYS A 160 -2.89 1.74 -11.92
C LYS A 160 -3.95 0.72 -12.34
N PHE A 161 -5.20 1.04 -12.08
CA PHE A 161 -6.33 0.21 -12.48
C PHE A 161 -7.12 0.89 -13.59
N ASP A 162 -7.43 0.15 -14.64
CA ASP A 162 -8.28 0.62 -15.73
C ASP A 162 -9.71 0.85 -15.24
N GLU A 163 -10.29 1.98 -15.58
CA GLU A 163 -11.60 2.38 -15.06
C GLU A 163 -12.74 1.43 -15.47
N LYS A 164 -12.65 0.83 -16.66
CA LYS A 164 -13.71 -0.02 -17.21
C LYS A 164 -13.56 -1.47 -16.78
N THR A 165 -12.35 -1.99 -16.84
CA THR A 165 -12.09 -3.41 -16.56
C THR A 165 -11.70 -3.67 -15.12
N LYS A 166 -11.30 -2.62 -14.40
CA LYS A 166 -10.71 -2.71 -13.04
C LYS A 166 -9.45 -3.56 -12.96
N ARG A 167 -8.85 -3.90 -14.11
CA ARG A 167 -7.58 -4.64 -14.16
C ARG A 167 -6.39 -3.68 -14.03
N MET A 168 -5.35 -4.19 -13.41
CA MET A 168 -4.08 -3.52 -13.26
C MET A 168 -3.36 -3.36 -14.61
N TYR A 169 -2.71 -2.22 -14.82
CA TYR A 169 -1.80 -1.95 -15.93
C TYR A 169 -0.58 -1.17 -15.45
N LEU A 170 0.55 -1.27 -16.16
CA LEU A 170 1.74 -0.48 -15.85
C LEU A 170 1.53 0.96 -16.33
N ALA A 171 1.50 1.90 -15.38
CA ALA A 171 1.36 3.32 -15.70
C ALA A 171 2.71 4.02 -15.84
N ALA A 172 3.69 3.62 -15.02
CA ALA A 172 5.03 4.19 -15.08
C ALA A 172 6.07 3.20 -14.52
N TYR A 173 7.32 3.32 -14.97
CA TYR A 173 8.46 2.54 -14.46
C TYR A 173 9.62 3.45 -14.07
N TYR A 174 10.45 3.00 -13.13
CA TYR A 174 11.61 3.76 -12.68
C TYR A 174 12.78 3.61 -13.66
N PRO A 175 13.71 4.59 -13.73
CA PRO A 175 14.91 4.50 -14.60
C PRO A 175 15.81 3.28 -14.34
N THR A 176 15.66 2.64 -13.19
CA THR A 176 16.37 1.42 -12.80
C THR A 176 15.68 0.12 -13.24
N SER A 177 14.56 0.23 -13.97
CA SER A 177 13.73 -0.89 -14.44
C SER A 177 13.31 -0.66 -15.89
N SER A 178 12.53 -1.59 -16.45
CA SER A 178 11.91 -1.46 -17.77
C SER A 178 10.55 -2.16 -17.80
N PRO A 179 9.70 -1.91 -18.82
CA PRO A 179 8.46 -2.66 -19.00
C PRO A 179 8.69 -4.17 -19.09
N GLU A 180 9.77 -4.62 -19.74
CA GLU A 180 10.15 -6.03 -19.88
C GLU A 180 10.48 -6.64 -18.52
N ASP A 181 11.28 -5.94 -17.69
CA ASP A 181 11.61 -6.37 -16.32
C ASP A 181 10.36 -6.49 -15.45
N VAL A 182 9.41 -5.55 -15.58
CA VAL A 182 8.11 -5.63 -14.90
C VAL A 182 7.32 -6.84 -15.35
N LEU A 183 7.22 -7.10 -16.67
CA LEU A 183 6.51 -8.26 -17.23
C LEU A 183 7.10 -9.60 -16.77
N GLU A 184 8.43 -9.73 -16.78
CA GLU A 184 9.12 -10.95 -16.33
C GLU A 184 8.82 -11.28 -14.86
N ASN A 185 8.61 -10.25 -14.04
CA ASN A 185 8.30 -10.35 -12.62
C ASN A 185 6.80 -10.33 -12.30
N THR A 186 5.92 -10.39 -13.32
CA THR A 186 4.47 -10.46 -13.17
C THR A 186 3.96 -11.84 -13.58
N GLY A 187 3.08 -12.44 -12.79
CA GLY A 187 2.51 -13.77 -13.02
C GLY A 187 1.16 -13.77 -13.75
N PHE A 188 0.76 -12.64 -14.34
CA PHE A 188 -0.46 -12.48 -15.14
C PHE A 188 -0.22 -11.56 -16.33
N ASP A 189 -1.15 -11.54 -17.26
CA ASP A 189 -1.12 -10.65 -18.40
C ASP A 189 -1.32 -9.20 -17.95
N LEU A 190 -0.30 -8.36 -18.19
CA LEU A 190 -0.23 -6.97 -17.77
C LEU A 190 -0.08 -6.05 -18.99
N ASP A 191 -1.01 -5.12 -19.13
CA ASP A 191 -0.89 -4.07 -20.15
C ASP A 191 0.21 -3.08 -19.78
N VAL A 192 1.21 -2.96 -20.65
CA VAL A 192 2.34 -2.01 -20.52
C VAL A 192 2.32 -0.93 -21.59
N SER A 193 1.30 -0.91 -22.45
CA SER A 193 1.22 -0.01 -23.61
C SER A 193 1.19 1.48 -23.24
N LYS A 194 0.79 1.80 -22.02
CA LYS A 194 0.67 3.16 -21.49
C LYS A 194 1.84 3.54 -20.57
N ALA A 195 2.84 2.66 -20.41
CA ALA A 195 3.93 2.86 -19.49
C ALA A 195 4.83 4.02 -19.93
N VAL A 196 5.15 4.90 -18.99
CA VAL A 196 6.10 6.00 -19.18
C VAL A 196 7.25 5.87 -18.19
N GLU A 197 8.45 6.28 -18.60
CA GLU A 197 9.58 6.33 -17.68
C GLU A 197 9.41 7.53 -16.72
N LEU A 198 9.62 7.30 -15.43
CA LEU A 198 9.61 8.34 -14.41
C LEU A 198 10.94 9.08 -14.39
N GLU A 199 10.87 10.37 -14.13
CA GLU A 199 12.07 11.15 -13.80
C GLU A 199 12.65 10.69 -12.46
N ALA A 200 13.97 10.76 -12.35
CA ALA A 200 14.64 10.52 -11.08
C ALA A 200 14.16 11.52 -10.01
N PRO A 201 14.03 11.09 -8.75
CA PRO A 201 13.61 12.01 -7.70
C PRO A 201 14.62 13.14 -7.50
N ASP A 202 14.11 14.33 -7.12
CA ASP A 202 14.94 15.50 -6.82
C ASP A 202 16.03 15.13 -5.78
N PRO A 203 17.30 15.41 -6.06
CA PRO A 203 18.39 15.19 -5.12
C PRO A 203 18.17 15.83 -3.74
N ALA A 204 17.48 16.95 -3.65
CA ALA A 204 17.15 17.60 -2.40
C ALA A 204 16.18 16.75 -1.56
N VAL A 205 15.24 16.06 -2.19
CA VAL A 205 14.31 15.12 -1.53
C VAL A 205 15.06 13.91 -1.01
N ILE A 206 15.98 13.37 -1.81
CA ILE A 206 16.82 12.23 -1.39
C ILE A 206 17.69 12.63 -0.18
N LYS A 207 18.30 13.83 -0.23
CA LYS A 207 19.08 14.36 0.88
C LYS A 207 18.25 14.50 2.15
N LEU A 208 17.06 15.09 2.04
CA LEU A 208 16.14 15.23 3.18
C LEU A 208 15.79 13.87 3.81
N ILE A 209 15.53 12.85 2.99
CA ILE A 209 15.26 11.49 3.50
C ILE A 209 16.46 10.94 4.26
N ARG A 210 17.65 11.02 3.68
CA ARG A 210 18.86 10.41 4.24
C ARG A 210 19.42 11.12 5.46
N GLU A 211 19.31 12.44 5.52
CA GLU A 211 19.94 13.25 6.57
C GLU A 211 18.99 13.58 7.73
N GLU A 212 17.67 13.73 7.45
CA GLU A 212 16.73 14.21 8.45
C GLU A 212 15.60 13.22 8.77
N ILE A 213 15.08 12.49 7.76
CA ILE A 213 13.90 11.63 7.99
C ILE A 213 14.31 10.23 8.44
N ASP A 214 15.30 9.62 7.78
CA ASP A 214 15.79 8.28 8.11
C ASP A 214 17.33 8.22 8.15
N PRO A 215 18.00 9.04 8.97
CA PRO A 215 19.46 9.08 9.04
C PRO A 215 20.07 7.75 9.51
N GLY A 216 19.31 6.97 10.26
CA GLY A 216 19.71 5.64 10.73
C GLY A 216 19.46 4.52 9.75
N GLN A 217 18.94 4.81 8.52
CA GLN A 217 18.60 3.83 7.49
C GLN A 217 17.72 2.69 8.01
N ALA A 218 16.75 3.03 8.88
CA ALA A 218 15.86 2.06 9.50
C ALA A 218 14.88 1.45 8.49
N PHE A 219 14.51 2.21 7.46
CA PHE A 219 13.57 1.81 6.41
C PHE A 219 14.19 1.82 5.01
N ILE A 220 15.02 2.83 4.71
CA ILE A 220 15.62 2.99 3.38
C ILE A 220 17.11 2.71 3.48
N GLN A 221 17.47 1.46 3.26
CA GLN A 221 18.87 1.05 3.20
C GLN A 221 19.52 1.57 1.91
N VAL A 222 20.61 2.31 2.04
CA VAL A 222 21.46 2.64 0.89
C VAL A 222 22.31 1.42 0.60
N PRO A 223 22.32 0.89 -0.64
CA PRO A 223 23.23 -0.19 -1.00
C PRO A 223 24.66 0.23 -0.64
N THR A 224 25.33 -0.56 0.17
CA THR A 224 26.76 -0.39 0.39
C THR A 224 27.43 -0.65 -0.95
N GLU A 225 28.07 0.36 -1.54
CA GLU A 225 28.88 0.15 -2.73
C GLU A 225 29.79 -1.04 -2.45
N ALA A 226 29.68 -2.06 -3.32
CA ALA A 226 30.57 -3.22 -3.23
C ALA A 226 32.01 -2.70 -3.34
N LYS A 227 32.76 -2.82 -2.24
CA LYS A 227 34.19 -2.51 -2.20
C LYS A 227 34.96 -3.53 -3.06
#